data_24f5ceef0ed3c456a667ebeaf375181d
#
_entry.id   24f5ceef0ed3c456a667ebeaf375181d
#
_cell.length_a   1.000
_cell.length_b   1.000
_cell.length_c   1.000
_cell.angle_alpha   90.00
_cell.angle_beta   90.00
_cell.angle_gamma   90.00
#
_symmetry.space_group_name_H-M   'P 1'
#
loop_
_entity.id
_entity.type
_entity.pdbx_description
1 polymer ?
#
loop_
_entity_poly.entity_id
_entity_poly.type
_entity_poly.pdbx_seq_one_letter_code
_entity_poly.pdbx_strand_id
1 'polypeptide(L)'
;LAERVVPADDNAPAVCHLDTGVFRVHVLLRDSLAESDHHSIIGTSGNDAHPRGHGTSMAGLALYGDLDEHLQSTEIVQLHHRLESVRMTPGRGEVMIDRIDYGSATVQATALTEISSPRRRVFCLTLSTKPDKPGEPTLWSAAVDALAIGTDSVRVGDQFRLISVPDPVSARLFVVAAGNVDWYAQDHRVQSDSSVVEDPAQSWNSLTVSAFTELTRSPQDPQYSGWEPMSKVG
;
A
#
# COMPACT_ATOMS: atom_id res chain seq x y z
N LEU A 1 24.67 -1.11 -0.17
CA LEU A 1 23.58 -1.55 0.72
C LEU A 1 23.22 -3.02 0.48
N ALA A 2 22.94 -3.45 -0.74
CA ALA A 2 22.45 -4.83 -1.00
C ALA A 2 23.34 -5.94 -0.42
N GLU A 3 24.65 -5.78 -0.40
CA GLU A 3 25.59 -6.76 0.17
C GLU A 3 25.57 -6.82 1.72
N ARG A 4 24.91 -5.87 2.35
CA ARG A 4 24.80 -5.76 3.81
C ARG A 4 23.42 -6.11 4.35
N VAL A 5 22.48 -6.43 3.47
CA VAL A 5 21.13 -6.82 3.87
C VAL A 5 21.11 -8.31 4.19
N VAL A 6 20.60 -8.64 5.35
CA VAL A 6 20.31 -10.00 5.78
C VAL A 6 18.78 -10.16 5.78
N PRO A 7 18.20 -10.96 4.88
CA PRO A 7 16.76 -11.14 4.83
C PRO A 7 16.23 -11.86 6.07
N ALA A 8 14.97 -11.66 6.37
CA ALA A 8 14.28 -12.41 7.42
C ALA A 8 14.08 -13.88 7.02
N ASP A 9 13.90 -14.75 8.01
CA ASP A 9 13.59 -16.18 7.81
C ASP A 9 12.32 -16.37 6.95
N ASP A 10 12.24 -17.48 6.24
CA ASP A 10 11.11 -17.77 5.35
C ASP A 10 9.76 -17.82 6.06
N ASN A 11 9.75 -18.16 7.35
CA ASN A 11 8.55 -18.21 8.19
C ASN A 11 8.30 -16.91 8.98
N ALA A 12 9.13 -15.87 8.78
CA ALA A 12 8.92 -14.59 9.44
C ALA A 12 7.57 -13.98 9.05
N PRO A 13 6.99 -13.11 9.89
CA PRO A 13 5.82 -12.32 9.51
C PRO A 13 6.05 -11.56 8.21
N ALA A 14 4.99 -11.22 7.50
CA ALA A 14 5.10 -10.46 6.25
C ALA A 14 4.31 -9.15 6.27
N VAL A 15 4.76 -8.19 5.48
CA VAL A 15 3.94 -7.11 4.96
C VAL A 15 3.41 -7.55 3.60
N CYS A 16 2.11 -7.73 3.50
CA CYS A 16 1.42 -8.01 2.24
C CYS A 16 1.08 -6.69 1.57
N HIS A 17 1.75 -6.41 0.47
CA HIS A 17 1.66 -5.14 -0.24
C HIS A 17 0.63 -5.22 -1.36
N LEU A 18 -0.47 -4.49 -1.22
CA LEU A 18 -1.59 -4.42 -2.17
C LEU A 18 -1.47 -3.11 -2.97
N ASP A 19 -0.89 -3.20 -4.18
CA ASP A 19 -0.54 -2.02 -4.96
C ASP A 19 -0.48 -2.31 -6.48
N THR A 20 0.32 -1.55 -7.20
CA THR A 20 0.56 -1.67 -8.64
C THR A 20 1.44 -2.86 -9.03
N GLY A 21 1.85 -3.67 -8.07
CA GLY A 21 2.81 -4.76 -8.22
C GLY A 21 4.22 -4.36 -7.79
N VAL A 22 5.14 -5.30 -7.84
CA VAL A 22 6.53 -5.10 -7.40
C VAL A 22 7.50 -5.68 -8.42
N PHE A 23 8.53 -4.93 -8.78
CA PHE A 23 9.63 -5.45 -9.57
C PHE A 23 10.52 -6.35 -8.71
N ARG A 24 10.11 -7.61 -8.55
CA ARG A 24 10.68 -8.60 -7.63
C ARG A 24 12.19 -8.80 -7.78
N VAL A 25 12.72 -8.70 -9.01
CA VAL A 25 14.16 -8.90 -9.27
C VAL A 25 15.03 -7.71 -8.87
N HIS A 26 14.44 -6.64 -8.31
CA HIS A 26 15.20 -5.52 -7.78
C HIS A 26 16.14 -6.00 -6.67
N VAL A 27 17.41 -5.58 -6.74
CA VAL A 27 18.51 -6.07 -5.89
C VAL A 27 18.24 -5.96 -4.37
N LEU A 28 17.43 -5.00 -3.93
CA LEU A 28 17.05 -4.82 -2.53
C LEU A 28 15.78 -5.60 -2.11
N LEU A 29 15.01 -6.16 -3.05
CA LEU A 29 13.72 -6.79 -2.75
C LEU A 29 13.72 -8.29 -3.00
N ARG A 30 14.53 -8.77 -3.95
CA ARG A 30 14.49 -10.16 -4.46
C ARG A 30 14.65 -11.24 -3.38
N ASP A 31 15.43 -10.95 -2.33
CA ASP A 31 15.73 -11.92 -1.28
C ASP A 31 14.67 -11.90 -0.15
N SER A 32 13.78 -10.89 -0.15
CA SER A 32 12.69 -10.73 0.79
C SER A 32 11.30 -10.99 0.22
N LEU A 33 11.17 -11.05 -1.11
CA LEU A 33 9.93 -11.35 -1.84
C LEU A 33 10.12 -12.63 -2.66
N ALA A 34 9.65 -13.78 -2.15
CA ALA A 34 9.70 -15.03 -2.87
C ALA A 34 8.80 -15.01 -4.12
N GLU A 35 9.08 -15.87 -5.09
CA GLU A 35 8.25 -15.96 -6.30
C GLU A 35 6.84 -16.47 -5.97
N SER A 36 6.74 -17.38 -5.00
CA SER A 36 5.45 -17.88 -4.47
C SER A 36 4.62 -16.84 -3.76
N ASP A 37 5.20 -15.72 -3.35
CA ASP A 37 4.56 -14.63 -2.62
C ASP A 37 4.29 -13.40 -3.51
N HIS A 38 4.55 -13.55 -4.83
CA HIS A 38 4.46 -12.50 -5.83
C HIS A 38 3.26 -12.73 -6.76
N HIS A 39 2.13 -12.13 -6.41
CA HIS A 39 0.84 -12.43 -6.99
C HIS A 39 0.28 -11.29 -7.84
N SER A 40 -0.79 -11.60 -8.57
CA SER A 40 -1.62 -10.63 -9.28
C SER A 40 -3.07 -11.11 -9.32
N ILE A 41 -4.02 -10.20 -9.16
CA ILE A 41 -5.44 -10.45 -9.44
C ILE A 41 -5.82 -9.98 -10.86
N ILE A 42 -4.88 -9.38 -11.59
CA ILE A 42 -5.05 -8.89 -12.95
C ILE A 42 -3.94 -9.47 -13.83
N GLY A 43 -4.31 -10.14 -14.90
CA GLY A 43 -3.34 -10.79 -15.78
C GLY A 43 -2.52 -11.86 -15.07
N THR A 44 -1.29 -12.11 -15.53
CA THR A 44 -0.45 -13.22 -15.04
C THR A 44 0.84 -12.78 -14.35
N SER A 45 1.13 -11.48 -14.34
CA SER A 45 2.39 -10.96 -13.79
C SER A 45 2.15 -10.11 -12.55
N GLY A 46 2.84 -10.39 -11.45
CA GLY A 46 2.89 -9.55 -10.26
C GLY A 46 3.80 -8.33 -10.38
N ASN A 47 4.51 -8.16 -11.50
CA ASN A 47 5.40 -7.03 -11.70
C ASN A 47 4.67 -5.69 -11.65
N ASP A 48 5.40 -4.67 -11.25
CA ASP A 48 4.89 -3.31 -11.12
C ASP A 48 4.37 -2.76 -12.46
N ALA A 49 3.10 -2.45 -12.50
CA ALA A 49 2.42 -1.92 -13.68
C ALA A 49 2.51 -0.38 -13.78
N HIS A 50 2.94 0.28 -12.71
CA HIS A 50 3.05 1.73 -12.67
C HIS A 50 4.33 2.21 -13.39
N PRO A 51 4.25 3.21 -14.29
CA PRO A 51 5.38 3.62 -15.12
C PRO A 51 6.57 4.19 -14.34
N ARG A 52 6.36 4.60 -13.10
CA ARG A 52 7.41 5.09 -12.19
C ARG A 52 7.75 4.10 -11.07
N GLY A 53 7.25 2.87 -11.12
CA GLY A 53 7.53 1.85 -10.12
C GLY A 53 6.95 2.16 -8.73
N HIS A 54 5.69 2.61 -8.66
CA HIS A 54 5.05 2.99 -7.40
C HIS A 54 5.05 1.85 -6.38
N GLY A 55 4.50 0.69 -6.73
CA GLY A 55 4.45 -0.44 -5.81
C GLY A 55 5.83 -0.96 -5.42
N THR A 56 6.80 -0.91 -6.34
CA THR A 56 8.20 -1.26 -6.04
C THR A 56 8.82 -0.32 -5.00
N SER A 57 8.55 0.99 -5.13
CA SER A 57 9.05 1.99 -4.18
C SER A 57 8.39 1.83 -2.81
N MET A 58 7.06 1.63 -2.78
CA MET A 58 6.31 1.40 -1.53
C MET A 58 6.74 0.11 -0.83
N ALA A 59 6.99 -0.97 -1.58
CA ALA A 59 7.54 -2.21 -1.03
C ALA A 59 8.93 -1.99 -0.40
N GLY A 60 9.76 -1.15 -1.01
CA GLY A 60 11.05 -0.73 -0.45
C GLY A 60 10.88 0.00 0.88
N LEU A 61 9.97 0.97 0.96
CA LEU A 61 9.65 1.68 2.19
C LEU A 61 9.09 0.76 3.27
N ALA A 62 8.19 -0.17 2.90
CA ALA A 62 7.64 -1.14 3.83
C ALA A 62 8.70 -2.07 4.42
N LEU A 63 9.77 -2.37 3.67
CA LEU A 63 10.82 -3.28 4.08
C LEU A 63 11.93 -2.60 4.90
N TYR A 64 12.32 -1.39 4.50
CA TYR A 64 13.51 -0.69 5.03
C TYR A 64 13.18 0.55 5.86
N GLY A 65 11.98 1.11 5.75
CA GLY A 65 11.70 2.44 6.28
C GLY A 65 12.49 3.52 5.53
N ASP A 66 13.20 4.39 6.25
CA ASP A 66 14.04 5.42 5.64
C ASP A 66 15.33 4.80 5.09
N LEU A 67 15.44 4.76 3.76
CA LEU A 67 16.62 4.25 3.07
C LEU A 67 17.86 5.13 3.25
N ASP A 68 17.71 6.41 3.51
CA ASP A 68 18.86 7.33 3.68
C ASP A 68 19.73 6.92 4.86
N GLU A 69 19.12 6.52 5.97
CA GLU A 69 19.86 6.03 7.13
C GLU A 69 20.72 4.81 6.80
N HIS A 70 20.14 3.87 6.06
CA HIS A 70 20.83 2.65 5.62
C HIS A 70 21.90 2.92 4.55
N LEU A 71 21.71 3.90 3.68
CA LEU A 71 22.68 4.27 2.65
C LEU A 71 23.90 4.96 3.25
N GLN A 72 23.73 5.75 4.30
CA GLN A 72 24.81 6.45 4.98
C GLN A 72 25.57 5.57 5.99
N SER A 73 25.00 4.45 6.40
CA SER A 73 25.61 3.50 7.33
C SER A 73 26.46 2.47 6.62
N THR A 74 27.42 1.87 7.33
CA THR A 74 28.19 0.68 6.91
C THR A 74 27.73 -0.57 7.64
N GLU A 75 26.76 -0.47 8.55
CA GLU A 75 26.27 -1.55 9.38
C GLU A 75 25.44 -2.57 8.56
N ILE A 76 25.36 -3.79 9.09
CA ILE A 76 24.49 -4.83 8.56
C ILE A 76 23.02 -4.42 8.81
N VAL A 77 22.19 -4.56 7.80
CA VAL A 77 20.75 -4.34 7.88
C VAL A 77 20.05 -5.68 8.06
N GLN A 78 19.68 -6.00 9.28
CA GLN A 78 18.92 -7.20 9.58
C GLN A 78 17.42 -6.93 9.38
N LEU A 79 16.79 -7.63 8.44
CA LEU A 79 15.34 -7.57 8.25
C LEU A 79 14.63 -8.57 9.17
N HIS A 80 13.45 -8.18 9.67
CA HIS A 80 12.66 -8.98 10.61
C HIS A 80 11.32 -9.42 10.06
N HIS A 81 10.99 -9.04 8.84
CA HIS A 81 9.78 -9.43 8.13
C HIS A 81 10.08 -9.59 6.65
N ARG A 82 9.19 -10.29 5.98
CA ARG A 82 9.23 -10.52 4.54
C ARG A 82 8.22 -9.64 3.81
N LEU A 83 8.29 -9.64 2.50
CA LEU A 83 7.29 -9.07 1.62
C LEU A 83 6.41 -10.18 1.02
N GLU A 84 5.15 -9.88 0.89
CA GLU A 84 4.20 -10.47 -0.04
C GLU A 84 3.67 -9.35 -0.93
N SER A 85 3.33 -9.62 -2.16
CA SER A 85 2.83 -8.59 -3.08
C SER A 85 1.69 -9.12 -3.92
N VAL A 86 0.62 -8.32 -4.03
CA VAL A 86 -0.47 -8.57 -4.96
C VAL A 86 -0.66 -7.34 -5.84
N ARG A 87 -0.47 -7.52 -7.14
CA ARG A 87 -0.79 -6.48 -8.10
C ARG A 87 -2.29 -6.37 -8.28
N MET A 88 -2.83 -5.17 -8.02
CA MET A 88 -4.25 -4.85 -8.08
C MET A 88 -4.61 -3.89 -9.21
N THR A 89 -3.62 -3.30 -9.89
CA THR A 89 -3.87 -2.34 -10.97
C THR A 89 -3.45 -2.91 -12.32
N PRO A 90 -4.19 -2.58 -13.41
CA PRO A 90 -3.88 -3.05 -14.74
C PRO A 90 -2.61 -2.38 -15.29
N GLY A 91 -1.87 -3.13 -16.07
CA GLY A 91 -0.83 -2.64 -16.93
C GLY A 91 -1.37 -2.16 -18.28
N ARG A 92 -0.44 -1.78 -19.14
CA ARG A 92 -0.79 -1.31 -20.50
C ARG A 92 -1.50 -2.41 -21.30
N GLY A 93 -2.72 -2.12 -21.73
CA GLY A 93 -3.55 -3.05 -22.53
C GLY A 93 -4.33 -4.08 -21.73
N GLU A 94 -4.25 -4.08 -20.42
CA GLU A 94 -5.08 -4.89 -19.55
C GLU A 94 -6.41 -4.18 -19.22
N VAL A 95 -7.40 -4.96 -18.81
CA VAL A 95 -8.75 -4.44 -18.49
C VAL A 95 -8.72 -3.79 -17.10
N MET A 96 -9.28 -2.58 -17.00
CA MET A 96 -9.49 -1.91 -15.72
C MET A 96 -10.53 -2.64 -14.86
N ILE A 97 -10.30 -2.71 -13.56
CA ILE A 97 -11.34 -3.08 -12.60
C ILE A 97 -12.24 -1.86 -12.40
N ASP A 98 -13.55 -2.07 -12.47
CA ASP A 98 -14.49 -1.00 -12.14
C ASP A 98 -14.40 -0.62 -10.66
N ARG A 99 -14.55 0.66 -10.35
CA ARG A 99 -14.48 1.16 -8.96
C ARG A 99 -15.42 0.44 -8.01
N ILE A 100 -16.59 0.05 -8.50
CA ILE A 100 -17.59 -0.68 -7.73
C ILE A 100 -17.09 -2.07 -7.30
N ASP A 101 -16.11 -2.62 -7.98
CA ASP A 101 -15.54 -3.94 -7.73
C ASP A 101 -14.23 -3.92 -6.94
N TYR A 102 -13.72 -2.72 -6.55
CA TYR A 102 -12.47 -2.61 -5.78
C TYR A 102 -12.54 -3.35 -4.44
N GLY A 103 -13.71 -3.36 -3.78
CA GLY A 103 -13.92 -4.16 -2.58
C GLY A 103 -13.73 -5.66 -2.82
N SER A 104 -14.34 -6.19 -3.86
CA SER A 104 -14.22 -7.60 -4.26
C SER A 104 -12.78 -7.94 -4.69
N ALA A 105 -12.11 -7.03 -5.37
CA ALA A 105 -10.70 -7.17 -5.74
C ALA A 105 -9.80 -7.26 -4.51
N THR A 106 -10.06 -6.45 -3.47
CA THR A 106 -9.33 -6.49 -2.21
C THR A 106 -9.57 -7.81 -1.46
N VAL A 107 -10.80 -8.30 -1.42
CA VAL A 107 -11.13 -9.64 -0.87
C VAL A 107 -10.35 -10.73 -1.60
N GLN A 108 -10.34 -10.70 -2.92
CA GLN A 108 -9.61 -11.68 -3.73
C GLN A 108 -8.09 -11.62 -3.47
N ALA A 109 -7.52 -10.42 -3.41
CA ALA A 109 -6.09 -10.23 -3.15
C ALA A 109 -5.68 -10.76 -1.76
N THR A 110 -6.51 -10.48 -0.74
CA THR A 110 -6.32 -10.98 0.63
C THR A 110 -6.37 -12.50 0.68
N ALA A 111 -7.41 -13.11 0.11
CA ALA A 111 -7.58 -14.56 0.09
C ALA A 111 -6.43 -15.28 -0.64
N LEU A 112 -5.95 -14.71 -1.74
CA LEU A 112 -4.86 -15.27 -2.53
C LEU A 112 -3.58 -15.45 -1.71
N THR A 113 -3.22 -14.45 -0.92
CA THR A 113 -2.02 -14.52 -0.07
C THR A 113 -2.20 -15.47 1.12
N GLU A 114 -3.38 -15.52 1.73
CA GLU A 114 -3.67 -16.41 2.85
C GLU A 114 -3.70 -17.88 2.45
N ILE A 115 -4.18 -18.19 1.26
CA ILE A 115 -4.18 -19.55 0.70
C ILE A 115 -2.75 -19.97 0.33
N SER A 116 -1.95 -19.05 -0.19
CA SER A 116 -0.60 -19.33 -0.67
C SER A 116 0.40 -19.57 0.47
N SER A 117 0.25 -18.87 1.60
CA SER A 117 1.20 -18.96 2.71
C SER A 117 0.53 -18.73 4.07
N PRO A 118 0.56 -19.73 4.98
CA PRO A 118 -0.02 -19.63 6.32
C PRO A 118 0.92 -18.90 7.28
N ARG A 119 1.12 -17.58 7.11
CA ARG A 119 1.97 -16.79 8.01
C ARG A 119 1.21 -15.58 8.57
N ARG A 120 1.73 -15.01 9.65
CA ARG A 120 1.22 -13.74 10.19
C ARG A 120 1.56 -12.61 9.24
N ARG A 121 0.61 -11.73 8.97
CA ARG A 121 0.81 -10.59 8.07
C ARG A 121 0.08 -9.34 8.49
N VAL A 122 0.57 -8.22 7.95
CA VAL A 122 -0.11 -6.93 7.92
C VAL A 122 -0.38 -6.62 6.45
N PHE A 123 -1.60 -6.24 6.11
CA PHE A 123 -1.95 -5.79 4.77
C PHE A 123 -1.67 -4.30 4.65
N CYS A 124 -0.86 -3.92 3.67
CA CYS A 124 -0.54 -2.54 3.35
C CYS A 124 -1.21 -2.18 2.02
N LEU A 125 -2.28 -1.39 2.08
CA LEU A 125 -3.05 -0.95 0.91
C LEU A 125 -2.70 0.50 0.60
N THR A 126 -1.86 0.69 -0.41
CA THR A 126 -1.31 1.99 -0.80
C THR A 126 -2.00 2.59 -2.02
N LEU A 127 -3.08 1.95 -2.47
CA LEU A 127 -3.96 2.46 -3.51
C LEU A 127 -5.09 3.26 -2.90
N SER A 128 -5.44 4.34 -3.54
CA SER A 128 -6.59 5.17 -3.15
C SER A 128 -7.30 5.73 -4.38
N THR A 129 -8.53 6.18 -4.19
CA THR A 129 -9.30 6.90 -5.21
C THR A 129 -10.20 7.94 -4.57
N LYS A 130 -10.39 9.06 -5.27
CA LYS A 130 -11.28 10.12 -4.77
C LYS A 130 -12.71 9.58 -4.63
N PRO A 131 -13.35 9.73 -3.46
CA PRO A 131 -14.72 9.25 -3.26
C PRO A 131 -15.70 10.07 -4.13
N ASP A 132 -16.79 9.43 -4.56
CA ASP A 132 -17.83 10.13 -5.31
C ASP A 132 -18.56 11.16 -4.44
N LYS A 133 -18.69 10.85 -3.14
CA LYS A 133 -19.23 11.73 -2.13
C LYS A 133 -18.25 11.87 -0.97
N PRO A 134 -17.77 13.09 -0.71
CA PRO A 134 -16.81 13.33 0.35
C PRO A 134 -17.28 12.84 1.72
N GLY A 135 -16.44 12.04 2.39
CA GLY A 135 -16.68 11.56 3.75
C GLY A 135 -17.73 10.44 3.89
N GLU A 136 -18.37 9.99 2.81
CA GLU A 136 -19.28 8.85 2.87
C GLU A 136 -18.52 7.53 2.70
N PRO A 137 -18.84 6.48 3.50
CA PRO A 137 -18.31 5.13 3.29
C PRO A 137 -18.71 4.58 1.92
N THR A 138 -17.81 3.81 1.33
CA THR A 138 -18.03 3.16 0.04
C THR A 138 -18.12 1.63 0.19
N LEU A 139 -18.42 0.94 -0.89
CA LEU A 139 -18.34 -0.53 -0.91
C LEU A 139 -16.90 -1.01 -0.70
N TRP A 140 -15.91 -0.24 -1.10
CA TRP A 140 -14.50 -0.59 -0.89
C TRP A 140 -14.10 -0.45 0.58
N SER A 141 -14.39 0.68 1.22
CA SER A 141 -14.12 0.84 2.66
C SER A 141 -14.87 -0.18 3.51
N ALA A 142 -16.13 -0.51 3.16
CA ALA A 142 -16.90 -1.55 3.83
C ALA A 142 -16.30 -2.96 3.64
N ALA A 143 -15.70 -3.25 2.49
CA ALA A 143 -14.98 -4.52 2.26
C ALA A 143 -13.73 -4.62 3.16
N VAL A 144 -12.96 -3.53 3.27
CA VAL A 144 -11.81 -3.47 4.18
C VAL A 144 -12.25 -3.66 5.64
N ASP A 145 -13.36 -3.05 6.05
CA ASP A 145 -13.93 -3.24 7.39
C ASP A 145 -14.31 -4.70 7.65
N ALA A 146 -14.96 -5.36 6.70
CA ALA A 146 -15.33 -6.77 6.81
C ALA A 146 -14.10 -7.66 6.96
N LEU A 147 -13.10 -7.47 6.12
CA LEU A 147 -11.83 -8.20 6.18
C LEU A 147 -11.10 -7.97 7.52
N ALA A 148 -11.08 -6.74 8.00
CA ALA A 148 -10.42 -6.39 9.26
C ALA A 148 -11.05 -7.09 10.47
N ILE A 149 -12.37 -7.24 10.51
CA ILE A 149 -13.07 -7.93 11.62
C ILE A 149 -13.12 -9.45 11.47
N GLY A 150 -12.43 -10.03 10.49
CA GLY A 150 -12.31 -11.48 10.33
C GLY A 150 -13.48 -12.12 9.60
N THR A 151 -14.09 -11.42 8.65
CA THR A 151 -15.04 -11.99 7.71
C THR A 151 -14.72 -11.53 6.30
N ASP A 152 -15.44 -12.05 5.32
CA ASP A 152 -15.42 -11.59 3.95
C ASP A 152 -16.78 -10.99 3.59
N SER A 153 -16.84 -10.43 2.40
CA SER A 153 -18.03 -9.78 1.91
C SER A 153 -18.26 -10.10 0.44
N VAL A 154 -19.51 -10.11 0.06
CA VAL A 154 -19.93 -10.29 -1.32
C VAL A 154 -20.87 -9.18 -1.73
N ARG A 155 -20.72 -8.72 -2.96
CA ARG A 155 -21.67 -7.80 -3.56
C ARG A 155 -22.87 -8.56 -4.14
N VAL A 156 -24.07 -8.10 -3.81
CA VAL A 156 -25.34 -8.63 -4.35
C VAL A 156 -26.15 -7.44 -4.87
N GLY A 157 -26.10 -7.21 -6.16
CA GLY A 157 -26.66 -5.98 -6.78
C GLY A 157 -25.91 -4.74 -6.26
N ASP A 158 -26.65 -3.78 -5.70
CA ASP A 158 -26.10 -2.56 -5.10
C ASP A 158 -25.87 -2.68 -3.59
N GLN A 159 -26.01 -3.88 -3.03
CA GLN A 159 -25.84 -4.13 -1.61
C GLN A 159 -24.55 -4.90 -1.33
N PHE A 160 -24.02 -4.63 -0.17
CA PHE A 160 -22.90 -5.33 0.41
C PHE A 160 -23.41 -6.29 1.49
N ARG A 161 -22.94 -7.52 1.49
CA ARG A 161 -23.37 -8.54 2.45
C ARG A 161 -22.16 -9.27 3.00
N LEU A 162 -22.09 -9.39 4.31
CA LEU A 162 -21.09 -10.25 4.97
C LEU A 162 -21.39 -11.71 4.65
N ILE A 163 -20.35 -12.49 4.38
CA ILE A 163 -20.43 -13.93 4.07
C ILE A 163 -20.66 -14.74 5.34
N SER A 164 -20.04 -14.33 6.44
CA SER A 164 -20.08 -15.04 7.72
C SER A 164 -20.18 -14.07 8.89
N VAL A 165 -20.41 -14.60 10.06
CA VAL A 165 -20.24 -13.86 11.31
C VAL A 165 -18.74 -13.54 11.48
N PRO A 166 -18.38 -12.32 11.92
CA PRO A 166 -17.00 -11.96 12.20
C PRO A 166 -16.31 -12.93 13.17
N ASP A 167 -15.11 -13.34 12.84
CA ASP A 167 -14.28 -14.23 13.65
C ASP A 167 -13.00 -13.50 14.09
N PRO A 168 -12.83 -13.19 15.39
CA PRO A 168 -11.64 -12.52 15.88
C PRO A 168 -10.32 -13.27 15.62
N VAL A 169 -10.37 -14.59 15.44
CA VAL A 169 -9.17 -15.40 15.11
C VAL A 169 -8.69 -15.11 13.68
N SER A 170 -9.62 -14.76 12.81
CA SER A 170 -9.38 -14.40 11.41
C SER A 170 -9.27 -12.89 11.19
N ALA A 171 -9.23 -12.09 12.26
CA ALA A 171 -9.08 -10.64 12.15
C ALA A 171 -7.75 -10.24 11.52
N ARG A 172 -7.78 -9.20 10.69
CA ARG A 172 -6.63 -8.75 9.88
C ARG A 172 -6.33 -7.28 10.17
N LEU A 173 -5.05 -6.92 10.24
CA LEU A 173 -4.64 -5.52 10.29
C LEU A 173 -4.44 -5.00 8.87
N PHE A 174 -5.22 -3.99 8.51
CA PHE A 174 -5.04 -3.19 7.29
C PHE A 174 -4.43 -1.84 7.64
N VAL A 175 -3.35 -1.48 6.96
CA VAL A 175 -2.76 -0.14 6.95
C VAL A 175 -3.08 0.47 5.59
N VAL A 176 -3.82 1.58 5.59
CA VAL A 176 -4.40 2.17 4.38
C VAL A 176 -3.90 3.60 4.20
N ALA A 177 -3.54 3.96 2.97
CA ALA A 177 -3.15 5.32 2.64
C ALA A 177 -4.36 6.27 2.71
N ALA A 178 -4.20 7.43 3.34
CA ALA A 178 -5.25 8.45 3.45
C ALA A 178 -5.62 9.10 2.10
N GLY A 179 -4.75 8.99 1.10
CA GLY A 179 -4.90 9.62 -0.20
C GLY A 179 -3.81 10.65 -0.48
N ASN A 180 -4.00 11.43 -1.53
CA ASN A 180 -3.00 12.38 -2.01
C ASN A 180 -3.58 13.78 -2.16
N VAL A 181 -2.77 14.78 -1.81
CA VAL A 181 -3.00 16.16 -2.21
C VAL A 181 -2.47 16.35 -3.63
N ASP A 182 -3.21 17.09 -4.45
CA ASP A 182 -2.80 17.33 -5.84
C ASP A 182 -1.46 18.05 -5.89
N TRP A 183 -0.49 17.51 -6.62
CA TRP A 183 0.89 18.01 -6.73
C TRP A 183 0.98 19.45 -7.28
N TYR A 184 -0.07 19.94 -7.95
CA TYR A 184 -0.17 21.29 -8.50
C TYR A 184 -0.88 22.29 -7.55
N ALA A 185 -1.18 21.85 -6.33
CA ALA A 185 -1.78 22.76 -5.34
C ALA A 185 -0.83 23.93 -5.05
N GLN A 186 -1.38 25.14 -5.07
CA GLN A 186 -0.60 26.34 -4.73
C GLN A 186 -0.29 26.42 -3.23
N ASP A 187 -1.21 25.92 -2.42
CA ASP A 187 -1.08 25.85 -0.97
C ASP A 187 -1.49 24.42 -0.54
N HIS A 188 -0.51 23.57 -0.33
CA HIS A 188 -0.71 22.17 0.05
C HIS A 188 -1.34 22.03 1.43
N ARG A 189 -1.06 22.97 2.35
CA ARG A 189 -1.61 22.95 3.70
C ARG A 189 -3.11 23.23 3.68
N VAL A 190 -3.52 24.31 3.04
CA VAL A 190 -4.95 24.65 2.89
C VAL A 190 -5.69 23.51 2.19
N GLN A 191 -5.08 22.92 1.17
CA GLN A 191 -5.69 21.81 0.47
C GLN A 191 -5.76 20.55 1.34
N SER A 192 -4.74 20.23 2.11
CA SER A 192 -4.77 19.11 3.06
C SER A 192 -5.85 19.32 4.13
N ASP A 193 -5.94 20.52 4.69
CA ASP A 193 -6.93 20.85 5.73
C ASP A 193 -8.37 20.79 5.21
N SER A 194 -8.59 21.03 3.91
CA SER A 194 -9.90 21.02 3.27
C SER A 194 -10.25 19.75 2.52
N SER A 195 -9.28 18.87 2.31
CA SER A 195 -9.49 17.60 1.61
C SER A 195 -10.05 16.54 2.55
N VAL A 196 -10.90 15.67 2.00
CA VAL A 196 -11.34 14.46 2.69
C VAL A 196 -10.35 13.34 2.42
N VAL A 197 -10.32 12.34 3.30
CA VAL A 197 -9.57 11.11 3.03
C VAL A 197 -10.14 10.41 1.80
N GLU A 198 -9.26 9.85 0.99
CA GLU A 198 -9.65 9.09 -0.20
C GLU A 198 -10.13 7.68 0.16
N ASP A 199 -10.91 7.09 -0.72
CA ASP A 199 -11.38 5.72 -0.58
C ASP A 199 -10.21 4.72 -0.79
N PRO A 200 -10.03 3.70 0.05
CA PRO A 200 -10.92 3.19 1.12
C PRO A 200 -10.57 3.66 2.54
N ALA A 201 -9.88 4.78 2.70
CA ALA A 201 -9.42 5.26 4.02
C ALA A 201 -10.56 5.68 4.97
N GLN A 202 -11.83 5.69 4.50
CA GLN A 202 -13.02 5.83 5.36
C GLN A 202 -13.36 4.54 6.13
N SER A 203 -12.63 3.46 5.93
CA SER A 203 -12.75 2.23 6.73
C SER A 203 -12.51 2.51 8.22
N TRP A 204 -13.39 1.99 9.07
CA TRP A 204 -13.36 2.23 10.52
C TRP A 204 -12.46 1.26 11.28
N ASN A 205 -12.21 0.10 10.70
CA ASN A 205 -11.43 -0.97 11.32
C ASN A 205 -10.01 -1.10 10.73
N SER A 206 -9.59 -0.16 9.88
CA SER A 206 -8.23 -0.05 9.38
C SER A 206 -7.43 1.03 10.10
N LEU A 207 -6.11 0.96 9.98
CA LEU A 207 -5.21 2.05 10.36
C LEU A 207 -4.99 2.95 9.14
N THR A 208 -5.63 4.09 9.09
CA THR A 208 -5.42 5.09 8.05
C THR A 208 -4.18 5.91 8.35
N VAL A 209 -3.27 5.99 7.39
CA VAL A 209 -1.98 6.68 7.52
C VAL A 209 -1.87 7.79 6.50
N SER A 210 -1.51 8.98 6.96
CA SER A 210 -1.18 10.15 6.16
C SER A 210 0.30 10.50 6.33
N ALA A 211 0.85 11.23 5.37
CA ALA A 211 2.23 11.71 5.42
C ALA A 211 2.29 13.16 5.86
N PHE A 212 3.38 13.53 6.51
CA PHE A 212 3.76 14.91 6.80
C PHE A 212 5.27 15.06 6.60
N THR A 213 5.75 16.30 6.54
CA THR A 213 7.18 16.57 6.47
C THR A 213 7.61 17.60 7.51
N GLU A 214 8.73 17.33 8.16
CA GLU A 214 9.42 18.26 9.05
C GLU A 214 10.58 19.00 8.34
N LEU A 215 10.77 18.77 7.04
CA LEU A 215 11.80 19.42 6.25
C LEU A 215 11.49 20.91 6.10
N THR A 216 12.18 21.74 6.84
CA THR A 216 11.97 23.21 6.91
C THR A 216 13.05 24.01 6.20
N ARG A 217 14.05 23.36 5.60
CA ARG A 217 15.18 24.01 4.94
C ARG A 217 15.32 23.49 3.51
N SER A 218 15.55 24.41 2.58
CA SER A 218 15.94 24.04 1.23
C SER A 218 17.36 23.53 1.18
N PRO A 219 17.71 22.61 0.28
CA PRO A 219 19.08 22.20 0.04
C PRO A 219 19.99 23.39 -0.26
N GLN A 220 21.23 23.34 0.20
CA GLN A 220 22.22 24.40 -0.05
C GLN A 220 22.87 24.32 -1.45
N ASP A 221 22.54 23.28 -2.23
CA ASP A 221 23.07 23.12 -3.57
C ASP A 221 22.50 24.20 -4.52
N PRO A 222 23.35 24.88 -5.30
CA PRO A 222 22.95 25.93 -6.23
C PRO A 222 21.87 25.51 -7.24
N GLN A 223 21.77 24.23 -7.61
CA GLN A 223 20.75 23.72 -8.51
C GLN A 223 19.32 23.88 -7.94
N TYR A 224 19.18 24.00 -6.60
CA TYR A 224 17.92 24.21 -5.90
C TYR A 224 17.70 25.68 -5.50
N SER A 225 18.47 26.61 -6.09
CA SER A 225 18.30 28.05 -5.82
C SER A 225 16.87 28.50 -6.16
N GLY A 226 16.22 29.11 -5.18
CA GLY A 226 14.82 29.56 -5.31
C GLY A 226 13.77 28.49 -4.98
N TRP A 227 14.18 27.27 -4.62
CA TRP A 227 13.26 26.28 -4.09
C TRP A 227 12.93 26.57 -2.64
N GLU A 228 11.68 26.38 -2.29
CA GLU A 228 11.21 26.46 -0.91
C GLU A 228 10.79 25.08 -0.40
N PRO A 229 11.03 24.76 0.89
CA PRO A 229 10.58 23.50 1.45
C PRO A 229 9.06 23.47 1.50
N MET A 230 8.48 22.30 1.23
CA MET A 230 7.03 22.12 1.20
C MET A 230 6.36 22.52 2.52
N SER A 231 7.04 22.34 3.65
CA SER A 231 6.57 22.77 4.98
C SER A 231 6.37 24.28 5.13
N LYS A 232 6.84 25.10 4.19
CA LYS A 232 6.60 26.56 4.19
C LYS A 232 5.44 26.98 3.29
N VAL A 233 5.10 26.15 2.30
CA VAL A 233 4.06 26.46 1.31
C VAL A 233 2.81 25.57 1.46
N GLY A 234 2.83 24.62 2.38
CA GLY A 234 1.69 23.74 2.62
C GLY A 234 1.86 22.86 3.83
#